data_058824000822e9d02d91534172fa4ec6
#
_entry.id   058824000822e9d02d91534172fa4ec6
#
_cell.length_a   1.000
_cell.length_b   1.000
_cell.length_c   1.000
_cell.angle_alpha   90.00
_cell.angle_beta   90.00
_cell.angle_gamma   90.00
#
_symmetry.space_group_name_H-M   'P 1'
#
loop_
_entity.id
_entity.type
_entity.pdbx_description
1 polymer ?
#
loop_
_entity_poly.entity_id
_entity_poly.type
_entity_poly.pdbx_seq_one_letter_code
_entity_poly.pdbx_strand_id
1 'polypeptide(L)'
;LTAENDSRQETIRLHGYMLGGGLALLLVVSVLLFMVYRQKQRLKHSYHDLYAINQRMLDMQQQLDEAKSAMKYKSSNLADDRKQDLIKAIAHIMDSTLEYADPEFSLERLASLTGSNSKYVSQAINDGYGKNFSNFVNEYRIRLACRRLTDDEHFGNLTIRSIGASVGYKSNTSFVGSFRKITGMTPSEYQR
;
A
#
# COMPACT_ATOMS: atom_id res chain seq x y z
N LEU A 1 0.73 -25.60 86.14
CA LEU A 1 0.88 -26.69 85.14
C LEU A 1 -0.29 -26.78 84.13
N THR A 2 -1.57 -26.54 84.56
CA THR A 2 -2.75 -26.59 83.69
C THR A 2 -2.84 -25.35 82.77
N ALA A 3 -2.66 -24.13 83.30
CA ALA A 3 -2.73 -22.87 82.56
C ALA A 3 -1.61 -22.75 81.46
N GLU A 4 -0.47 -23.31 81.73
CA GLU A 4 0.66 -23.30 80.76
C GLU A 4 0.45 -24.29 79.59
N ASN A 5 -0.25 -25.37 79.87
CA ASN A 5 -0.60 -26.34 78.83
C ASN A 5 -1.73 -25.84 77.91
N ASP A 6 -2.69 -25.09 78.50
CA ASP A 6 -3.79 -24.48 77.72
C ASP A 6 -3.27 -23.39 76.78
N SER A 7 -2.35 -22.53 77.22
CA SER A 7 -1.72 -21.52 76.38
C SER A 7 -0.88 -22.11 75.25
N ARG A 8 -0.19 -23.22 75.47
CA ARG A 8 0.55 -23.95 74.41
C ARG A 8 -0.41 -24.59 73.39
N GLN A 9 -1.53 -25.12 73.85
CA GLN A 9 -2.53 -25.69 72.93
C GLN A 9 -3.19 -24.60 72.03
N GLU A 10 -3.49 -23.41 72.56
CA GLU A 10 -3.99 -22.31 71.75
C GLU A 10 -2.98 -21.84 70.72
N THR A 11 -1.72 -21.74 71.08
CA THR A 11 -0.64 -21.35 70.13
C THR A 11 -0.49 -22.37 69.01
N ILE A 12 -0.58 -23.65 69.29
CA ILE A 12 -0.51 -24.74 68.27
C ILE A 12 -1.71 -24.66 67.32
N ARG A 13 -2.94 -24.39 67.82
CA ARG A 13 -4.15 -24.21 67.01
C ARG A 13 -4.04 -22.98 66.11
N LEU A 14 -3.57 -21.85 66.61
CA LEU A 14 -3.34 -20.63 65.84
C LEU A 14 -2.33 -20.84 64.71
N HIS A 15 -1.21 -21.52 64.99
CA HIS A 15 -0.23 -21.90 63.95
C HIS A 15 -0.83 -22.86 62.89
N GLY A 16 -1.67 -23.81 63.33
CA GLY A 16 -2.39 -24.69 62.42
C GLY A 16 -3.32 -23.95 61.47
N TYR A 17 -4.07 -22.95 61.97
CA TYR A 17 -4.94 -22.12 61.17
C TYR A 17 -4.12 -21.21 60.20
N MET A 18 -3.02 -20.64 60.66
CA MET A 18 -2.13 -19.84 59.79
C MET A 18 -1.50 -20.66 58.67
N LEU A 19 -1.01 -21.87 58.97
CA LEU A 19 -0.47 -22.80 57.99
C LEU A 19 -1.53 -23.28 57.00
N GLY A 20 -2.74 -23.63 57.49
CA GLY A 20 -3.86 -24.03 56.63
C GLY A 20 -4.35 -22.90 55.72
N GLY A 21 -4.45 -21.69 56.25
CA GLY A 21 -4.81 -20.49 55.48
C GLY A 21 -3.75 -20.14 54.41
N GLY A 22 -2.46 -20.25 54.75
CA GLY A 22 -1.36 -20.06 53.81
C GLY A 22 -1.37 -21.05 52.66
N LEU A 23 -1.61 -22.33 52.96
CA LEU A 23 -1.72 -23.40 51.96
C LEU A 23 -2.93 -23.19 51.04
N ALA A 24 -4.08 -22.81 51.60
CA ALA A 24 -5.28 -22.50 50.81
C ALA A 24 -5.03 -21.33 49.87
N LEU A 25 -4.37 -20.26 50.31
CA LEU A 25 -4.02 -19.10 49.50
C LEU A 25 -3.07 -19.45 48.37
N LEU A 26 -2.07 -20.29 48.62
CA LEU A 26 -1.15 -20.79 47.61
C LEU A 26 -1.86 -21.64 46.54
N LEU A 27 -2.82 -22.45 46.92
CA LEU A 27 -3.66 -23.21 45.99
C LEU A 27 -4.49 -22.27 45.07
N VAL A 28 -5.14 -21.24 45.67
CA VAL A 28 -5.90 -20.27 44.87
C VAL A 28 -5.01 -19.53 43.87
N VAL A 29 -3.84 -19.06 44.30
CA VAL A 29 -2.87 -18.39 43.43
C VAL A 29 -2.39 -19.33 42.31
N SER A 30 -2.11 -20.59 42.64
CA SER A 30 -1.71 -21.60 41.64
C SER A 30 -2.79 -21.85 40.58
N VAL A 31 -4.06 -21.94 41.00
CA VAL A 31 -5.20 -22.10 40.09
C VAL A 31 -5.36 -20.85 39.20
N LEU A 32 -5.24 -19.65 39.77
CA LEU A 32 -5.31 -18.42 38.98
C LEU A 32 -4.17 -18.31 37.96
N LEU A 33 -2.93 -18.63 38.35
CA LEU A 33 -1.79 -18.66 37.44
C LEU A 33 -1.99 -19.69 36.32
N PHE A 34 -2.52 -20.87 36.66
CA PHE A 34 -2.84 -21.90 35.66
C PHE A 34 -3.93 -21.43 34.70
N MET A 35 -4.99 -20.76 35.18
CA MET A 35 -6.03 -20.17 34.33
C MET A 35 -5.47 -19.11 33.38
N VAL A 36 -4.65 -18.19 33.88
CA VAL A 36 -4.00 -17.15 33.06
C VAL A 36 -3.09 -17.78 32.01
N TYR A 37 -2.28 -18.76 32.40
CA TYR A 37 -1.41 -19.52 31.48
C TYR A 37 -2.23 -20.19 30.38
N ARG A 38 -3.32 -20.86 30.75
CA ARG A 38 -4.21 -21.54 29.80
C ARG A 38 -4.92 -20.56 28.86
N GLN A 39 -5.32 -19.41 29.36
CA GLN A 39 -5.92 -18.34 28.56
C GLN A 39 -4.91 -17.74 27.55
N LYS A 40 -3.66 -17.53 27.97
CA LYS A 40 -2.58 -17.08 27.09
C LYS A 40 -2.26 -18.08 25.99
N GLN A 41 -2.29 -19.38 26.27
CA GLN A 41 -2.10 -20.44 25.28
C GLN A 41 -3.24 -20.48 24.25
N ARG A 42 -4.49 -20.35 24.70
CA ARG A 42 -5.66 -20.29 23.80
C ARG A 42 -5.58 -19.08 22.86
N LEU A 43 -5.22 -17.91 23.40
CA LEU A 43 -5.05 -16.70 22.63
C LEU A 43 -3.97 -16.86 21.56
N LYS A 44 -2.83 -17.46 21.89
CA LYS A 44 -1.73 -17.73 20.96
C LYS A 44 -2.17 -18.65 19.81
N HIS A 45 -2.93 -19.71 20.10
CA HIS A 45 -3.50 -20.58 19.06
C HIS A 45 -4.46 -19.83 18.13
N SER A 46 -5.36 -19.00 18.70
CA SER A 46 -6.30 -18.22 17.90
C SER A 46 -5.61 -17.22 16.95
N TYR A 47 -4.51 -16.60 17.38
CA TYR A 47 -3.69 -15.73 16.51
C TYR A 47 -3.02 -16.53 15.38
N HIS A 48 -2.52 -17.74 15.67
CA HIS A 48 -1.92 -18.58 14.64
C HIS A 48 -2.92 -19.02 13.58
N ASP A 49 -4.13 -19.39 14.02
CA ASP A 49 -5.21 -19.81 13.12
C ASP A 49 -5.68 -18.64 12.25
N LEU A 50 -5.83 -17.45 12.83
CA LEU A 50 -6.21 -16.24 12.10
C LEU A 50 -5.15 -15.86 11.04
N TYR A 51 -3.87 -15.95 11.41
CA TYR A 51 -2.77 -15.70 10.49
C TYR A 51 -2.76 -16.70 9.33
N ALA A 52 -2.95 -18.00 9.63
CA ALA A 52 -3.01 -19.04 8.61
C ALA A 52 -4.21 -18.86 7.66
N ILE A 53 -5.38 -18.45 8.17
CA ILE A 53 -6.55 -18.14 7.35
C ILE A 53 -6.28 -16.93 6.45
N ASN A 54 -5.65 -15.88 6.99
CA ASN A 54 -5.34 -14.69 6.22
C ASN A 54 -4.33 -14.98 5.08
N GLN A 55 -3.31 -15.81 5.35
CA GLN A 55 -2.37 -16.26 4.32
C GLN A 55 -3.09 -17.08 3.22
N ARG A 56 -3.96 -18.01 3.60
CA ARG A 56 -4.76 -18.79 2.62
C ARG A 56 -5.67 -17.89 1.78
N MET A 57 -6.27 -16.86 2.38
CA MET A 57 -7.08 -15.90 1.62
C MET A 57 -6.24 -15.13 0.60
N LEU A 58 -5.03 -14.68 0.98
CA LEU A 58 -4.11 -14.00 0.06
C LEU A 58 -3.67 -14.91 -1.09
N ASP A 59 -3.29 -16.16 -0.78
CA ASP A 59 -2.91 -17.16 -1.79
C ASP A 59 -4.07 -17.47 -2.74
N MET A 60 -5.28 -17.62 -2.21
CA MET A 60 -6.49 -17.87 -3.02
C MET A 60 -6.82 -16.65 -3.89
N GLN A 61 -6.66 -15.45 -3.39
CA GLN A 61 -6.88 -14.22 -4.16
C GLN A 61 -5.87 -14.09 -5.29
N GLN A 62 -4.60 -14.42 -5.04
CA GLN A 62 -3.55 -14.45 -6.05
C GLN A 62 -3.85 -15.51 -7.13
N GLN A 63 -4.23 -16.73 -6.74
CA GLN A 63 -4.62 -17.79 -7.68
C GLN A 63 -5.85 -17.40 -8.52
N LEU A 64 -6.83 -16.72 -7.92
CA LEU A 64 -8.00 -16.19 -8.65
C LEU A 64 -7.61 -15.12 -9.67
N ASP A 65 -6.69 -14.24 -9.33
CA ASP A 65 -6.20 -13.20 -10.23
C ASP A 65 -5.33 -13.79 -11.35
N GLU A 66 -4.50 -14.78 -11.05
CA GLU A 66 -3.76 -15.57 -12.03
C GLU A 66 -4.70 -16.37 -12.95
N ALA A 67 -5.72 -17.04 -12.40
CA ALA A 67 -6.71 -17.79 -13.19
C ALA A 67 -7.58 -16.87 -14.05
N LYS A 68 -7.99 -15.70 -13.54
CA LYS A 68 -8.69 -14.67 -14.34
C LYS A 68 -7.81 -14.14 -15.47
N SER A 69 -6.52 -13.93 -15.20
CA SER A 69 -5.54 -13.55 -16.19
C SER A 69 -5.37 -14.63 -17.26
N ALA A 70 -5.22 -15.90 -16.86
CA ALA A 70 -5.09 -17.04 -17.76
C ALA A 70 -6.36 -17.31 -18.61
N MET A 71 -7.57 -17.15 -18.06
CA MET A 71 -8.81 -17.23 -18.84
C MET A 71 -8.94 -16.10 -19.85
N LYS A 72 -8.47 -14.88 -19.50
CA LYS A 72 -8.43 -13.73 -20.40
C LYS A 72 -7.47 -13.96 -21.57
N TYR A 73 -6.37 -14.68 -21.33
CA TYR A 73 -5.39 -15.06 -22.37
C TYR A 73 -5.93 -16.10 -23.38
N LYS A 74 -6.81 -16.99 -22.96
CA LYS A 74 -7.35 -18.07 -23.82
C LYS A 74 -8.40 -17.61 -24.83
N SER A 75 -9.00 -16.47 -24.68
CA SER A 75 -10.15 -16.07 -25.52
C SER A 75 -9.84 -15.14 -26.67
N SER A 76 -8.58 -14.72 -26.94
CA SER A 76 -8.39 -13.84 -28.09
C SER A 76 -6.92 -13.52 -28.47
N ASN A 77 -6.34 -14.31 -29.33
CA ASN A 77 -5.18 -13.86 -30.10
C ASN A 77 -5.51 -12.55 -30.89
N LEU A 78 -6.73 -12.39 -31.39
CA LEU A 78 -7.18 -11.20 -32.13
C LEU A 78 -7.39 -9.97 -31.22
N ALA A 79 -7.76 -10.15 -29.94
CA ALA A 79 -7.91 -9.04 -29.01
C ALA A 79 -6.56 -8.62 -28.43
N ASP A 80 -5.61 -9.53 -28.37
CA ASP A 80 -4.24 -9.23 -27.90
C ASP A 80 -3.49 -8.41 -28.96
N ASP A 81 -3.62 -8.74 -30.24
CA ASP A 81 -3.03 -7.93 -31.35
C ASP A 81 -3.59 -6.50 -31.35
N ARG A 82 -4.91 -6.33 -31.24
CA ARG A 82 -5.54 -5.00 -31.18
C ARG A 82 -5.11 -4.21 -29.94
N LYS A 83 -4.91 -4.88 -28.81
CA LYS A 83 -4.43 -4.27 -27.58
C LYS A 83 -2.97 -3.81 -27.73
N GLN A 84 -2.11 -4.64 -28.31
CA GLN A 84 -0.72 -4.29 -28.57
C GLN A 84 -0.63 -3.09 -29.55
N ASP A 85 -1.46 -3.08 -30.58
CA ASP A 85 -1.52 -1.95 -31.50
C ASP A 85 -1.99 -0.67 -30.82
N LEU A 86 -2.96 -0.77 -29.89
CA LEU A 86 -3.40 0.38 -29.09
C LEU A 86 -2.30 0.88 -28.15
N ILE A 87 -1.56 -0.02 -27.49
CA ILE A 87 -0.40 0.35 -26.66
C ILE A 87 0.65 1.09 -27.49
N LYS A 88 0.97 0.60 -28.70
CA LYS A 88 1.91 1.26 -29.63
C LYS A 88 1.40 2.63 -30.06
N ALA A 89 0.10 2.75 -30.38
CA ALA A 89 -0.52 4.03 -30.74
C ALA A 89 -0.47 5.03 -29.59
N ILE A 90 -0.75 4.60 -28.35
CA ILE A 90 -0.61 5.43 -27.16
C ILE A 90 0.84 5.91 -27.00
N ALA A 91 1.82 4.98 -27.06
CA ALA A 91 3.23 5.32 -26.95
C ALA A 91 3.63 6.35 -28.03
N HIS A 92 3.22 6.12 -29.28
CA HIS A 92 3.52 7.03 -30.38
C HIS A 92 3.00 8.45 -30.14
N ILE A 93 1.76 8.60 -29.69
CA ILE A 93 1.20 9.92 -29.36
C ILE A 93 1.96 10.58 -28.22
N MET A 94 2.25 9.84 -27.16
CA MET A 94 2.94 10.37 -25.99
C MET A 94 4.40 10.75 -26.26
N ASP A 95 5.07 10.07 -27.18
CA ASP A 95 6.48 10.31 -27.53
C ASP A 95 6.64 11.34 -28.65
N SER A 96 5.71 11.40 -29.62
CA SER A 96 5.83 12.26 -30.80
C SER A 96 5.10 13.60 -30.66
N THR A 97 4.25 13.79 -29.66
CA THR A 97 3.49 15.02 -29.45
C THR A 97 3.67 15.56 -28.04
N LEU A 98 3.18 16.81 -27.81
CA LEU A 98 3.11 17.42 -26.48
C LEU A 98 1.67 17.56 -25.99
N GLU A 99 0.72 16.79 -26.53
CA GLU A 99 -0.68 16.80 -26.12
C GLU A 99 -0.85 16.65 -24.59
N TYR A 100 -0.01 15.82 -23.97
CA TYR A 100 -0.04 15.62 -22.51
C TYR A 100 0.40 16.86 -21.70
N ALA A 101 1.02 17.86 -22.33
CA ALA A 101 1.39 19.11 -21.69
C ALA A 101 0.23 20.10 -21.62
N ASP A 102 -0.90 19.82 -22.25
CA ASP A 102 -2.14 20.58 -22.07
C ASP A 102 -2.73 20.26 -20.69
N PRO A 103 -3.05 21.27 -19.86
CA PRO A 103 -3.73 21.08 -18.58
C PRO A 103 -5.09 20.35 -18.67
N GLU A 104 -5.78 20.42 -19.83
CA GLU A 104 -7.06 19.78 -20.11
C GLU A 104 -6.91 18.40 -20.76
N PHE A 105 -5.68 17.90 -20.92
CA PHE A 105 -5.45 16.57 -21.48
C PHE A 105 -6.11 15.48 -20.61
N SER A 106 -7.01 14.74 -21.21
CA SER A 106 -7.86 13.76 -20.53
C SER A 106 -7.77 12.38 -21.18
N LEU A 107 -8.31 11.38 -20.49
CA LEU A 107 -8.41 10.01 -21.00
C LEU A 107 -9.27 9.96 -22.28
N GLU A 108 -10.32 10.78 -22.34
CA GLU A 108 -11.22 10.93 -23.51
C GLU A 108 -10.46 11.53 -24.70
N ARG A 109 -9.59 12.52 -24.45
CA ARG A 109 -8.75 13.12 -25.48
C ARG A 109 -7.77 12.08 -26.06
N LEU A 110 -7.09 11.32 -25.21
CA LEU A 110 -6.18 10.27 -25.65
C LEU A 110 -6.94 9.16 -26.41
N ALA A 111 -8.14 8.81 -25.97
CA ALA A 111 -8.99 7.85 -26.66
C ALA A 111 -9.38 8.33 -28.07
N SER A 112 -9.73 9.61 -28.21
CA SER A 112 -10.01 10.22 -29.51
C SER A 112 -8.78 10.19 -30.43
N LEU A 113 -7.61 10.54 -29.93
CA LEU A 113 -6.36 10.56 -30.68
C LEU A 113 -5.92 9.16 -31.15
N THR A 114 -6.21 8.12 -30.36
CA THR A 114 -5.90 6.73 -30.71
C THR A 114 -7.00 6.04 -31.53
N GLY A 115 -8.11 6.71 -31.83
CA GLY A 115 -9.27 6.10 -32.51
C GLY A 115 -9.95 5.01 -31.69
N SER A 116 -9.86 5.10 -30.36
CA SER A 116 -10.39 4.10 -29.42
C SER A 116 -11.37 4.73 -28.44
N ASN A 117 -11.78 4.02 -27.40
CA ASN A 117 -12.59 4.55 -26.31
C ASN A 117 -11.82 4.56 -24.99
N SER A 118 -12.28 5.39 -24.04
CA SER A 118 -11.65 5.59 -22.73
C SER A 118 -11.44 4.30 -21.95
N LYS A 119 -12.38 3.34 -22.05
CA LYS A 119 -12.28 2.05 -21.36
C LYS A 119 -11.10 1.23 -21.87
N TYR A 120 -10.95 1.09 -23.19
CA TYR A 120 -9.84 0.33 -23.78
C TYR A 120 -8.49 1.03 -23.60
N VAL A 121 -8.45 2.36 -23.71
CA VAL A 121 -7.22 3.12 -23.45
C VAL A 121 -6.79 2.99 -21.99
N SER A 122 -7.72 3.12 -21.02
CA SER A 122 -7.41 2.91 -19.61
C SER A 122 -6.89 1.51 -19.33
N GLN A 123 -7.53 0.51 -19.94
CA GLN A 123 -7.11 -0.88 -19.79
C GLN A 123 -5.72 -1.12 -20.44
N ALA A 124 -5.48 -0.59 -21.63
CA ALA A 124 -4.18 -0.71 -22.32
C ALA A 124 -3.04 -0.08 -21.51
N ILE A 125 -3.28 1.10 -20.91
CA ILE A 125 -2.31 1.75 -20.03
C ILE A 125 -2.04 0.89 -18.79
N ASN A 126 -3.09 0.37 -18.16
CA ASN A 126 -2.94 -0.46 -16.97
C ASN A 126 -2.18 -1.76 -17.25
N ASP A 127 -2.56 -2.45 -18.31
CA ASP A 127 -1.96 -3.74 -18.71
C ASP A 127 -0.54 -3.58 -19.30
N GLY A 128 -0.28 -2.49 -20.06
CA GLY A 128 1.00 -2.28 -20.74
C GLY A 128 2.05 -1.58 -19.87
N TYR A 129 1.63 -0.71 -18.94
CA TYR A 129 2.54 0.10 -18.13
C TYR A 129 2.37 -0.12 -16.62
N GLY A 130 1.40 -0.91 -16.16
CA GLY A 130 1.12 -1.15 -14.75
C GLY A 130 0.63 0.10 -13.99
N LYS A 131 0.03 1.06 -14.68
CA LYS A 131 -0.29 2.39 -14.14
C LYS A 131 -1.69 2.82 -14.52
N ASN A 132 -2.31 3.65 -13.67
CA ASN A 132 -3.51 4.37 -14.09
C ASN A 132 -3.12 5.56 -15.00
N PHE A 133 -4.10 6.10 -15.73
CA PHE A 133 -3.92 7.20 -16.67
C PHE A 133 -3.20 8.41 -16.05
N SER A 134 -3.59 8.84 -14.85
CA SER A 134 -3.01 10.01 -14.19
C SER A 134 -1.51 9.81 -13.87
N ASN A 135 -1.12 8.65 -13.34
CA ASN A 135 0.27 8.35 -13.07
C ASN A 135 1.08 8.22 -14.36
N PHE A 136 0.51 7.61 -15.39
CA PHE A 136 1.12 7.48 -16.72
C PHE A 136 1.41 8.86 -17.33
N VAL A 137 0.44 9.75 -17.39
CA VAL A 137 0.60 11.13 -17.92
C VAL A 137 1.57 11.94 -17.07
N ASN A 138 1.50 11.82 -15.75
CA ASN A 138 2.41 12.55 -14.86
C ASN A 138 3.87 12.21 -15.11
N GLU A 139 4.21 10.97 -15.44
CA GLU A 139 5.60 10.62 -15.76
C GLU A 139 6.09 11.33 -17.02
N TYR A 140 5.28 11.42 -18.07
CA TYR A 140 5.64 12.18 -19.26
C TYR A 140 5.79 13.67 -18.97
N ARG A 141 4.89 14.25 -18.20
CA ARG A 141 4.94 15.66 -17.76
C ARG A 141 6.20 15.94 -16.94
N ILE A 142 6.53 15.07 -16.00
CA ILE A 142 7.74 15.25 -15.18
C ILE A 142 9.01 15.05 -15.99
N ARG A 143 9.05 14.08 -16.90
CA ARG A 143 10.18 13.92 -17.84
C ARG A 143 10.39 15.16 -18.71
N LEU A 144 9.30 15.79 -19.18
CA LEU A 144 9.38 17.06 -19.90
C LEU A 144 9.85 18.20 -19.00
N ALA A 145 9.36 18.26 -17.75
CA ALA A 145 9.80 19.24 -16.77
C ALA A 145 11.29 19.11 -16.45
N CYS A 146 11.81 17.90 -16.28
CA CYS A 146 13.24 17.67 -16.08
C CYS A 146 14.06 18.24 -17.25
N ARG A 147 13.64 17.99 -18.49
CA ARG A 147 14.33 18.57 -19.68
C ARG A 147 14.30 20.09 -19.67
N ARG A 148 13.15 20.72 -19.33
CA ARG A 148 13.04 22.20 -19.27
C ARG A 148 13.81 22.81 -18.13
N LEU A 149 13.93 22.12 -17.00
CA LEU A 149 14.72 22.59 -15.83
C LEU A 149 16.22 22.56 -16.08
N THR A 150 16.71 21.75 -17.02
CA THR A 150 18.14 21.65 -17.37
C THR A 150 18.50 22.39 -18.66
N ASP A 151 17.52 22.98 -19.34
CA ASP A 151 17.71 23.76 -20.56
C ASP A 151 17.69 25.28 -20.20
N ASP A 152 18.82 25.77 -19.73
CA ASP A 152 18.97 27.17 -19.32
C ASP A 152 18.87 28.14 -20.49
N GLU A 153 19.22 27.72 -21.72
CA GLU A 153 19.17 28.57 -22.89
C GLU A 153 17.73 28.98 -23.25
N HIS A 154 16.79 28.04 -23.19
CA HIS A 154 15.40 28.29 -23.59
C HIS A 154 14.48 28.56 -22.39
N PHE A 155 14.78 28.02 -21.23
CA PHE A 155 13.89 28.03 -20.06
C PHE A 155 14.50 28.64 -18.79
N GLY A 156 15.77 29.07 -18.80
CA GLY A 156 16.46 29.61 -17.62
C GLY A 156 15.80 30.83 -16.97
N ASN A 157 15.02 31.59 -17.74
CA ASN A 157 14.25 32.74 -17.23
C ASN A 157 12.90 32.36 -16.61
N LEU A 158 12.49 31.09 -16.67
CA LEU A 158 11.21 30.66 -16.15
C LEU A 158 11.32 30.27 -14.67
N THR A 159 10.30 30.63 -13.91
CA THR A 159 10.16 30.15 -12.53
C THR A 159 9.77 28.68 -12.52
N ILE A 160 10.06 27.98 -11.43
CA ILE A 160 9.60 26.60 -11.18
C ILE A 160 8.07 26.47 -11.42
N ARG A 161 7.29 27.46 -10.97
CA ARG A 161 5.84 27.50 -11.18
C ARG A 161 5.49 27.59 -12.68
N SER A 162 6.22 28.43 -13.42
CA SER A 162 5.97 28.59 -14.87
C SER A 162 6.34 27.32 -15.63
N ILE A 163 7.41 26.64 -15.25
CA ILE A 163 7.76 25.34 -15.81
C ILE A 163 6.68 24.29 -15.51
N GLY A 164 6.18 24.21 -14.26
CA GLY A 164 5.07 23.33 -13.90
C GLY A 164 3.82 23.57 -14.74
N ALA A 165 3.43 24.85 -14.93
CA ALA A 165 2.30 25.22 -15.77
C ALA A 165 2.54 24.82 -17.25
N SER A 166 3.74 25.05 -17.78
CA SER A 166 4.08 24.74 -19.16
C SER A 166 4.04 23.26 -19.51
N VAL A 167 4.13 22.37 -18.52
CA VAL A 167 4.05 20.91 -18.70
C VAL A 167 2.69 20.33 -18.30
N GLY A 168 1.67 21.19 -18.12
CA GLY A 168 0.28 20.78 -17.95
C GLY A 168 -0.22 20.69 -16.50
N TYR A 169 0.49 21.24 -15.51
CA TYR A 169 -0.03 21.30 -14.15
C TYR A 169 -0.81 22.58 -13.87
N LYS A 170 -2.05 22.44 -13.39
CA LYS A 170 -2.91 23.55 -12.99
C LYS A 170 -2.49 24.20 -11.67
N SER A 171 -1.76 23.49 -10.81
CA SER A 171 -1.29 24.01 -9.53
C SER A 171 0.17 23.64 -9.27
N ASN A 172 0.89 24.60 -8.64
CA ASN A 172 2.29 24.37 -8.25
C ASN A 172 2.43 23.25 -7.20
N THR A 173 1.48 23.12 -6.28
CA THR A 173 1.50 22.06 -5.26
C THR A 173 1.43 20.68 -5.89
N SER A 174 0.55 20.46 -6.86
CA SER A 174 0.44 19.19 -7.59
C SER A 174 1.69 18.91 -8.41
N PHE A 175 2.29 19.93 -9.03
CA PHE A 175 3.55 19.80 -9.75
C PHE A 175 4.68 19.33 -8.83
N VAL A 176 4.96 20.09 -7.76
CA VAL A 176 6.05 19.77 -6.82
C VAL A 176 5.86 18.41 -6.17
N GLY A 177 4.63 18.06 -5.78
CA GLY A 177 4.29 16.75 -5.22
C GLY A 177 4.55 15.60 -6.20
N SER A 178 4.10 15.74 -7.45
CA SER A 178 4.34 14.73 -8.50
C SER A 178 5.82 14.63 -8.87
N PHE A 179 6.52 15.75 -8.96
CA PHE A 179 7.93 15.80 -9.27
C PHE A 179 8.74 15.05 -8.22
N ARG A 180 8.52 15.37 -6.93
CA ARG A 180 9.20 14.70 -5.82
C ARG A 180 8.87 13.21 -5.75
N LYS A 181 7.63 12.84 -6.01
CA LYS A 181 7.19 11.43 -6.02
C LYS A 181 7.94 10.61 -7.09
N ILE A 182 8.19 11.21 -8.27
CA ILE A 182 8.78 10.51 -9.42
C ILE A 182 10.31 10.58 -9.42
N THR A 183 10.89 11.72 -9.04
CA THR A 183 12.35 11.95 -9.10
C THR A 183 13.07 11.76 -7.76
N GLY A 184 12.34 11.73 -6.64
CA GLY A 184 12.90 11.67 -5.30
C GLY A 184 13.30 13.03 -4.71
N MET A 185 13.32 14.11 -5.49
CA MET A 185 13.73 15.47 -5.08
C MET A 185 12.75 16.53 -5.57
N THR A 186 12.84 17.74 -5.03
CA THR A 186 12.02 18.87 -5.49
C THR A 186 12.56 19.45 -6.80
N PRO A 187 11.71 20.14 -7.62
CA PRO A 187 12.19 20.82 -8.82
C PRO A 187 13.32 21.81 -8.57
N SER A 188 13.30 22.52 -7.45
CA SER A 188 14.35 23.47 -7.06
C SER A 188 15.68 22.79 -6.71
N GLU A 189 15.65 21.60 -6.15
CA GLU A 189 16.84 20.78 -5.89
C GLU A 189 17.40 20.19 -7.19
N TYR A 190 16.52 19.85 -8.14
CA TYR A 190 16.89 19.28 -9.43
C TYR A 190 17.54 20.29 -10.39
N GLN A 191 17.17 21.58 -10.30
CA GLN A 191 17.68 22.67 -11.16
C GLN A 191 19.06 23.18 -10.71
N ARG A 192 19.50 22.89 -9.46
CA ARG A 192 20.82 23.34 -8.93
C ARG A 192 21.96 22.52 -9.49
#